data_5633e1f60f9d82299bdc8f4596b5e491
#
_entry.id   5633e1f60f9d82299bdc8f4596b5e491
#
_cell.length_a   1.000
_cell.length_b   1.000
_cell.length_c   1.000
_cell.angle_alpha   90.00
_cell.angle_beta   90.00
_cell.angle_gamma   90.00
#
_symmetry.space_group_name_H-M   'P 1'
#
loop_
_entity.id
_entity.type
_entity.pdbx_description
1 polymer ?
#
loop_
_entity_poly.entity_id
_entity_poly.type
_entity_poly.pdbx_seq_one_letter_code
_entity_poly.pdbx_strand_id
1 'polypeptide(L)'
;MARPLRIEYPGAVYHITSRGNEKKRVYKDDQDRKNFLFILDKVNRRYHWLCHAYCLMDNHFHLLIETPDGNLSSGMRQLNGVYTQAFNKRHRRAGHLFQGRYKAILIQKDSHLLEVCRYVVQNPVRAGLVEDPGQWRWSSYGATEGREKPSSCLTTSWVLGQFSSKRRKAEREYREYVHRGMEKGSIWAGVRGQAILGEDDFVDNLTDYLGRHKDVPEIPKSQRYATRPALEKIFKGSILSDRAKRDRMIREAVEKFGYTQRAVADYLGFHFTYVSRILNER
;
A
#
# COMPACT_ATOMS: atom_id res chain seq x y z
N MET A 1 -3.47 -20.42 3.54
CA MET A 1 -3.52 -19.06 2.96
C MET A 1 -2.13 -18.45 3.01
N ALA A 2 -1.64 -17.93 1.88
CA ALA A 2 -0.34 -17.27 1.81
C ALA A 2 -0.28 -16.08 2.80
N ARG A 3 0.85 -15.93 3.48
CA ARG A 3 1.07 -14.83 4.42
C ARG A 3 1.72 -13.66 3.68
N PRO A 4 1.07 -12.47 3.57
CA PRO A 4 1.71 -11.31 2.96
C PRO A 4 3.03 -11.00 3.68
N LEU A 5 4.06 -10.69 2.91
CA LEU A 5 5.33 -10.19 3.43
C LEU A 5 5.07 -8.87 4.17
N ARG A 6 5.69 -8.73 5.34
CA ARG A 6 5.61 -7.51 6.13
C ARG A 6 7.02 -7.00 6.35
N ILE A 7 7.34 -5.97 5.57
CA ILE A 7 8.59 -5.25 5.71
C ILE A 7 8.33 -4.22 6.81
N GLU A 8 8.95 -4.38 7.98
CA GLU A 8 8.79 -3.48 9.11
C GLU A 8 10.17 -2.97 9.55
N TYR A 9 10.33 -1.64 9.59
CA TYR A 9 11.53 -0.97 10.09
C TYR A 9 11.16 0.42 10.64
N PRO A 10 11.98 1.00 11.51
CA PRO A 10 11.76 2.34 12.06
C PRO A 10 11.65 3.41 10.96
N GLY A 11 10.60 4.24 11.04
CA GLY A 11 10.32 5.30 10.07
C GLY A 11 9.64 4.84 8.77
N ALA A 12 9.27 3.56 8.66
CA ALA A 12 8.57 3.05 7.47
C ALA A 12 7.16 3.63 7.34
N VAL A 13 6.77 3.96 6.11
CA VAL A 13 5.45 4.51 5.77
C VAL A 13 4.65 3.47 4.99
N TYR A 14 3.37 3.33 5.33
CA TYR A 14 2.51 2.32 4.70
C TYR A 14 1.15 2.90 4.31
N HIS A 15 0.70 2.54 3.11
CA HIS A 15 -0.70 2.58 2.78
C HIS A 15 -1.37 1.29 3.22
N ILE A 16 -2.34 1.40 4.12
CA ILE A 16 -2.99 0.26 4.76
C ILE A 16 -4.46 0.23 4.36
N THR A 17 -4.94 -0.97 4.03
CA THR A 17 -6.36 -1.21 3.77
C THR A 17 -6.84 -2.46 4.50
N SER A 18 -8.08 -2.43 4.99
CA SER A 18 -8.78 -3.59 5.51
C SER A 18 -10.24 -3.52 5.08
N ARG A 19 -10.74 -4.61 4.52
CA ARG A 19 -12.09 -4.68 3.93
C ARG A 19 -12.99 -5.61 4.73
N GLY A 20 -14.25 -5.27 4.79
CA GLY A 20 -15.27 -6.10 5.45
C GLY A 20 -15.40 -7.47 4.81
N ASN A 21 -15.66 -8.47 5.66
CA ASN A 21 -15.97 -9.82 5.20
C ASN A 21 -17.16 -9.79 4.24
N GLU A 22 -17.09 -10.55 3.13
CA GLU A 22 -18.11 -10.56 2.07
C GLU A 22 -18.40 -9.17 1.49
N LYS A 23 -17.45 -8.23 1.57
CA LYS A 23 -17.61 -6.82 1.19
C LYS A 23 -18.71 -6.09 1.97
N LYS A 24 -19.18 -6.65 3.10
CA LYS A 24 -20.18 -6.03 3.97
C LYS A 24 -19.64 -4.77 4.65
N ARG A 25 -20.55 -3.90 5.08
CA ARG A 25 -20.22 -2.67 5.81
C ARG A 25 -19.46 -2.98 7.10
N VAL A 26 -18.39 -2.23 7.33
CA VAL A 26 -17.62 -2.23 8.59
C VAL A 26 -17.98 -1.04 9.48
N TYR A 27 -18.77 -0.13 8.97
CA TYR A 27 -19.41 0.98 9.68
C TYR A 27 -20.88 0.97 9.33
N LYS A 28 -21.80 0.86 10.31
CA LYS A 28 -23.24 0.96 10.08
C LYS A 28 -23.75 2.38 10.20
N ASP A 29 -23.06 3.19 11.01
CA ASP A 29 -23.41 4.59 11.26
C ASP A 29 -22.19 5.43 11.65
N ASP A 30 -22.43 6.70 11.97
CA ASP A 30 -21.40 7.67 12.36
C ASP A 30 -20.73 7.31 13.69
N GLN A 31 -21.44 6.65 14.60
CA GLN A 31 -20.87 6.24 15.89
C GLN A 31 -19.79 5.17 15.69
N ASP A 32 -19.96 4.25 14.76
CA ASP A 32 -18.95 3.26 14.43
C ASP A 32 -17.67 3.93 13.89
N ARG A 33 -17.81 4.93 13.00
CA ARG A 33 -16.68 5.67 12.46
C ARG A 33 -15.97 6.50 13.53
N LYS A 34 -16.71 7.16 14.40
CA LYS A 34 -16.15 7.88 15.56
C LYS A 34 -15.38 6.93 16.48
N ASN A 35 -15.94 5.76 16.76
CA ASN A 35 -15.28 4.76 17.58
C ASN A 35 -14.00 4.20 16.92
N PHE A 36 -14.01 3.99 15.61
CA PHE A 36 -12.81 3.61 14.85
C PHE A 36 -11.70 4.64 15.01
N LEU A 37 -11.99 5.92 14.79
CA LEU A 37 -11.00 7.01 14.92
C LEU A 37 -10.51 7.16 16.38
N PHE A 38 -11.36 6.95 17.37
CA PHE A 38 -10.95 6.94 18.76
C PHE A 38 -9.99 5.78 19.09
N ILE A 39 -10.26 4.59 18.55
CA ILE A 39 -9.37 3.44 18.72
C ILE A 39 -8.04 3.68 17.97
N LEU A 40 -8.10 4.26 16.77
CA LEU A 40 -6.90 4.64 16.01
C LEU A 40 -6.02 5.63 16.80
N ASP A 41 -6.62 6.65 17.45
CA ASP A 41 -5.87 7.58 18.30
C ASP A 41 -5.15 6.84 19.45
N LYS A 42 -5.82 5.91 20.12
CA LYS A 42 -5.19 5.08 21.16
C LYS A 42 -4.04 4.23 20.64
N VAL A 43 -4.21 3.66 19.45
CA VAL A 43 -3.16 2.87 18.79
C VAL A 43 -1.98 3.77 18.41
N ASN A 44 -2.24 4.93 17.83
CA ASN A 44 -1.21 5.89 17.47
C ASN A 44 -0.36 6.29 18.69
N ARG A 45 -0.99 6.62 19.81
CA ARG A 45 -0.28 6.95 21.06
C ARG A 45 0.53 5.78 21.61
N ARG A 46 -0.04 4.57 21.58
CA ARG A 46 0.61 3.38 22.15
C ARG A 46 1.81 2.91 21.33
N TYR A 47 1.74 3.02 20.00
CA TYR A 47 2.75 2.53 19.07
C TYR A 47 3.55 3.65 18.40
N HIS A 48 3.39 4.89 18.86
CA HIS A 48 4.01 6.12 18.34
C HIS A 48 3.78 6.33 16.84
N TRP A 49 2.61 5.90 16.34
CA TRP A 49 2.28 6.06 14.92
C TRP A 49 1.95 7.50 14.55
N LEU A 50 2.34 7.89 13.33
CA LEU A 50 1.93 9.13 12.70
C LEU A 50 0.94 8.80 11.58
N CYS A 51 -0.31 9.22 11.73
CA CYS A 51 -1.33 9.06 10.69
C CYS A 51 -1.35 10.31 9.81
N HIS A 52 -0.85 10.21 8.59
CA HIS A 52 -0.78 11.33 7.64
C HIS A 52 -2.07 11.53 6.85
N ALA A 53 -2.81 10.47 6.60
CA ALA A 53 -4.12 10.53 5.95
C ALA A 53 -4.98 9.32 6.32
N TYR A 54 -6.29 9.51 6.28
CA TYR A 54 -7.26 8.41 6.36
C TYR A 54 -8.49 8.67 5.49
N CYS A 55 -9.17 7.60 5.10
CA CYS A 55 -10.49 7.64 4.50
C CYS A 55 -11.28 6.38 4.93
N LEU A 56 -12.42 6.61 5.60
CA LEU A 56 -13.31 5.55 6.07
C LEU A 56 -14.46 5.40 5.08
N MET A 57 -14.35 4.41 4.20
CA MET A 57 -15.43 4.01 3.27
C MET A 57 -16.42 3.11 4.01
N ASP A 58 -17.60 2.86 3.46
CA ASP A 58 -18.62 2.06 4.14
C ASP A 58 -18.16 0.65 4.53
N ASN A 59 -17.43 0.00 3.63
CA ASN A 59 -17.04 -1.41 3.79
C ASN A 59 -15.53 -1.66 3.89
N HIS A 60 -14.73 -0.59 3.96
CA HIS A 60 -13.28 -0.67 4.13
C HIS A 60 -12.72 0.67 4.57
N PHE A 61 -11.44 0.69 4.92
CA PHE A 61 -10.72 1.93 5.20
C PHE A 61 -9.39 1.98 4.45
N HIS A 62 -8.90 3.21 4.27
CA HIS A 62 -7.55 3.54 3.85
C HIS A 62 -6.89 4.35 4.95
N LEU A 63 -5.67 3.95 5.33
CA LEU A 63 -4.81 4.71 6.25
C LEU A 63 -3.45 4.89 5.61
N LEU A 64 -2.84 6.05 5.83
CA LEU A 64 -1.43 6.31 5.53
C LEU A 64 -0.72 6.53 6.85
N ILE A 65 0.04 5.52 7.28
CA ILE A 65 0.67 5.45 8.61
C ILE A 65 2.19 5.39 8.45
N GLU A 66 2.88 6.22 9.21
CA GLU A 66 4.31 6.10 9.48
C GLU A 66 4.50 5.43 10.85
N THR A 67 5.44 4.50 10.93
CA THR A 67 5.76 3.76 12.16
C THR A 67 7.19 4.07 12.61
N PRO A 68 7.41 5.09 13.44
CA PRO A 68 8.74 5.43 13.94
C PRO A 68 9.49 4.25 14.57
N ASP A 69 8.77 3.31 15.18
CA ASP A 69 9.36 2.15 15.88
C ASP A 69 9.28 0.84 15.08
N GLY A 70 8.82 0.87 13.81
CA GLY A 70 8.74 -0.34 12.97
C GLY A 70 7.81 -1.44 13.50
N ASN A 71 6.66 -1.08 14.05
CA ASN A 71 5.76 -1.95 14.82
C ASN A 71 4.35 -2.10 14.21
N LEU A 72 4.25 -2.05 12.87
CA LEU A 72 2.98 -2.07 12.13
C LEU A 72 2.09 -3.26 12.51
N SER A 73 2.65 -4.46 12.53
CA SER A 73 1.88 -5.69 12.79
C SER A 73 1.21 -5.69 14.17
N SER A 74 1.91 -5.18 15.17
CA SER A 74 1.40 -5.10 16.55
C SER A 74 0.26 -4.08 16.64
N GLY A 75 0.44 -2.90 16.08
CA GLY A 75 -0.58 -1.85 16.09
C GLY A 75 -1.81 -2.25 15.29
N MET A 76 -1.65 -2.86 14.10
CA MET A 76 -2.77 -3.32 13.29
C MET A 76 -3.55 -4.48 13.94
N ARG A 77 -2.87 -5.38 14.65
CA ARG A 77 -3.55 -6.41 15.46
C ARG A 77 -4.45 -5.77 16.49
N GLN A 78 -3.94 -4.74 17.19
CA GLN A 78 -4.72 -4.03 18.20
C GLN A 78 -5.88 -3.25 17.55
N LEU A 79 -5.63 -2.47 16.50
CA LEU A 79 -6.65 -1.67 15.83
C LEU A 79 -7.81 -2.53 15.33
N ASN A 80 -7.51 -3.52 14.50
CA ASN A 80 -8.55 -4.39 13.93
C ASN A 80 -9.22 -5.27 14.98
N GLY A 81 -8.48 -5.78 15.97
CA GLY A 81 -9.01 -6.63 17.03
C GLY A 81 -9.97 -5.88 17.95
N VAL A 82 -9.53 -4.73 18.49
CA VAL A 82 -10.35 -3.92 19.40
C VAL A 82 -11.57 -3.36 18.68
N TYR A 83 -11.40 -2.87 17.44
CA TYR A 83 -12.54 -2.39 16.69
C TYR A 83 -13.54 -3.50 16.35
N THR A 84 -13.09 -4.68 15.94
CA THR A 84 -13.98 -5.84 15.69
C THR A 84 -14.78 -6.21 16.92
N GLN A 85 -14.13 -6.27 18.10
CA GLN A 85 -14.81 -6.56 19.36
C GLN A 85 -15.88 -5.50 19.69
N ALA A 86 -15.54 -4.22 19.58
CA ALA A 86 -16.44 -3.12 19.84
C ALA A 86 -17.64 -3.11 18.88
N PHE A 87 -17.39 -3.31 17.59
CA PHE A 87 -18.44 -3.39 16.56
C PHE A 87 -19.35 -4.59 16.80
N ASN A 88 -18.80 -5.78 17.04
CA ASN A 88 -19.58 -6.99 17.26
C ASN A 88 -20.44 -6.88 18.55
N LYS A 89 -19.88 -6.34 19.63
CA LYS A 89 -20.62 -6.08 20.86
C LYS A 89 -21.78 -5.11 20.62
N ARG A 90 -21.52 -3.98 19.96
CA ARG A 90 -22.53 -2.95 19.68
C ARG A 90 -23.67 -3.47 18.80
N HIS A 91 -23.34 -4.28 17.80
CA HIS A 91 -24.30 -4.77 16.80
C HIS A 91 -24.78 -6.21 17.07
N ARG A 92 -24.51 -6.77 18.23
CA ARG A 92 -24.89 -8.16 18.64
C ARG A 92 -24.50 -9.19 17.57
N ARG A 93 -23.25 -9.07 17.07
CA ARG A 93 -22.68 -9.98 16.05
C ARG A 93 -21.63 -10.89 16.65
N ALA A 94 -21.39 -12.03 15.99
CA ALA A 94 -20.24 -12.89 16.19
C ALA A 94 -19.43 -13.05 14.88
N GLY A 95 -18.20 -13.52 14.99
CA GLY A 95 -17.34 -13.84 13.86
C GLY A 95 -16.52 -12.66 13.32
N HIS A 96 -15.86 -12.89 12.20
CA HIS A 96 -14.93 -11.93 11.59
C HIS A 96 -15.66 -10.71 11.00
N LEU A 97 -15.17 -9.51 11.34
CA LEU A 97 -15.63 -8.28 10.72
C LEU A 97 -14.89 -8.02 9.39
N PHE A 98 -13.56 -8.23 9.39
CA PHE A 98 -12.71 -8.02 8.22
C PHE A 98 -12.42 -9.32 7.47
N GLN A 99 -12.29 -9.20 6.14
CA GLN A 99 -11.93 -10.30 5.26
C GLN A 99 -10.42 -10.59 5.34
N GLY A 100 -10.02 -11.55 6.14
CA GLY A 100 -8.63 -11.93 6.30
C GLY A 100 -7.80 -10.84 6.97
N ARG A 101 -6.51 -10.76 6.59
CA ARG A 101 -5.59 -9.78 7.14
C ARG A 101 -5.67 -8.45 6.38
N TYR A 102 -5.23 -7.36 7.04
CA TYR A 102 -5.03 -6.08 6.35
C TYR A 102 -3.97 -6.21 5.24
N LYS A 103 -4.11 -5.40 4.21
CA LYS A 103 -3.08 -5.18 3.19
C LYS A 103 -2.27 -3.95 3.58
N ALA A 104 -0.97 -4.01 3.40
CA ALA A 104 -0.07 -2.89 3.57
C ALA A 104 0.88 -2.82 2.38
N ILE A 105 1.00 -1.64 1.79
CA ILE A 105 1.99 -1.32 0.76
C ILE A 105 2.98 -0.37 1.41
N LEU A 106 4.25 -0.76 1.43
CA LEU A 106 5.35 0.09 1.88
C LEU A 106 5.55 1.22 0.87
N ILE A 107 5.64 2.45 1.35
CA ILE A 107 5.72 3.67 0.53
C ILE A 107 7.06 4.34 0.76
N GLN A 108 7.77 4.68 -0.31
CA GLN A 108 8.92 5.58 -0.24
C GLN A 108 8.41 6.98 0.13
N LYS A 109 8.86 7.48 1.31
CA LYS A 109 8.29 8.66 1.94
C LYS A 109 8.45 9.90 1.07
N ASP A 110 9.68 10.19 0.63
CA ASP A 110 10.00 11.47 0.00
C ASP A 110 9.37 11.64 -1.38
N SER A 111 9.27 10.57 -2.16
CA SER A 111 8.77 10.63 -3.54
C SER A 111 7.28 10.31 -3.68
N HIS A 112 6.70 9.51 -2.78
CA HIS A 112 5.34 8.98 -3.00
C HIS A 112 4.31 9.34 -1.92
N LEU A 113 4.72 9.82 -0.73
CA LEU A 113 3.78 10.05 0.39
C LEU A 113 2.66 11.04 0.01
N LEU A 114 3.00 12.16 -0.63
CA LEU A 114 2.00 13.16 -1.03
C LEU A 114 0.99 12.61 -2.04
N GLU A 115 1.45 11.82 -3.02
CA GLU A 115 0.56 11.19 -4.00
C GLU A 115 -0.37 10.18 -3.36
N VAL A 116 0.14 9.39 -2.41
CA VAL A 116 -0.69 8.44 -1.65
C VAL A 116 -1.65 9.17 -0.72
N CYS A 117 -1.23 10.27 -0.08
CA CYS A 117 -2.12 11.14 0.69
C CYS A 117 -3.32 11.59 -0.16
N ARG A 118 -3.04 12.14 -1.35
CA ARG A 118 -4.07 12.56 -2.31
C ARG A 118 -4.98 11.41 -2.70
N TYR A 119 -4.38 10.26 -3.06
CA TYR A 119 -5.15 9.06 -3.40
C TYR A 119 -6.10 8.65 -2.27
N VAL A 120 -5.63 8.64 -1.02
CA VAL A 120 -6.44 8.24 0.15
C VAL A 120 -7.66 9.13 0.30
N VAL A 121 -7.53 10.43 0.19
CA VAL A 121 -8.67 11.35 0.37
C VAL A 121 -9.59 11.44 -0.84
N GLN A 122 -9.12 11.07 -2.02
CA GLN A 122 -9.91 11.02 -3.26
C GLN A 122 -10.70 9.71 -3.42
N ASN A 123 -10.54 8.70 -2.55
CA ASN A 123 -11.23 7.43 -2.70
C ASN A 123 -12.77 7.55 -2.84
N PRO A 124 -13.48 8.42 -2.11
CA PRO A 124 -14.92 8.58 -2.28
C PRO A 124 -15.30 9.12 -3.66
N VAL A 125 -14.53 10.05 -4.23
CA VAL A 125 -14.73 10.58 -5.59
C VAL A 125 -14.47 9.49 -6.62
N ARG A 126 -13.36 8.76 -6.49
CA ARG A 126 -13.00 7.62 -7.37
C ARG A 126 -14.01 6.48 -7.32
N ALA A 127 -14.74 6.35 -6.22
CA ALA A 127 -15.82 5.39 -6.05
C ALA A 127 -17.18 5.92 -6.53
N GLY A 128 -17.25 7.15 -7.04
CA GLY A 128 -18.49 7.80 -7.49
C GLY A 128 -19.50 8.09 -6.38
N LEU A 129 -19.04 8.18 -5.12
CA LEU A 129 -19.92 8.44 -3.98
C LEU A 129 -20.17 9.94 -3.77
N VAL A 130 -19.23 10.77 -4.16
CA VAL A 130 -19.27 12.24 -4.09
C VAL A 130 -18.49 12.82 -5.28
N GLU A 131 -18.77 14.08 -5.62
CA GLU A 131 -18.07 14.80 -6.70
C GLU A 131 -16.79 15.50 -6.21
N ASP A 132 -16.76 15.89 -4.94
CA ASP A 132 -15.66 16.61 -4.31
C ASP A 132 -15.21 15.90 -3.03
N PRO A 133 -13.87 15.75 -2.76
CA PRO A 133 -13.38 15.10 -1.54
C PRO A 133 -13.90 15.75 -0.26
N GLY A 134 -14.19 17.04 -0.30
CA GLY A 134 -14.73 17.80 0.82
C GLY A 134 -16.15 17.45 1.20
N GLN A 135 -16.90 16.79 0.33
CA GLN A 135 -18.25 16.29 0.63
C GLN A 135 -18.23 15.00 1.47
N TRP A 136 -17.06 14.32 1.55
CA TRP A 136 -16.90 13.11 2.34
C TRP A 136 -16.29 13.40 3.70
N ARG A 137 -17.15 13.61 4.71
CA ARG A 137 -16.73 13.97 6.08
C ARG A 137 -15.87 12.91 6.81
N TRP A 138 -15.81 11.68 6.31
CA TRP A 138 -15.07 10.56 6.93
C TRP A 138 -13.69 10.35 6.33
N SER A 139 -13.09 11.41 5.84
CA SER A 139 -11.69 11.46 5.43
C SER A 139 -10.92 12.55 6.18
N SER A 140 -9.59 12.47 6.12
CA SER A 140 -8.71 13.50 6.66
C SER A 140 -8.66 14.77 5.81
N TYR A 141 -9.36 14.83 4.67
CA TYR A 141 -9.27 15.95 3.73
C TYR A 141 -9.66 17.28 4.39
N GLY A 142 -10.86 17.36 4.96
CA GLY A 142 -11.37 18.60 5.55
C GLY A 142 -10.46 19.17 6.66
N ALA A 143 -9.84 18.30 7.45
CA ALA A 143 -8.91 18.70 8.50
C ALA A 143 -7.55 19.14 7.94
N THR A 144 -7.05 18.51 6.85
CA THR A 144 -5.77 18.88 6.24
C THR A 144 -5.88 20.16 5.41
N GLU A 145 -7.01 20.40 4.75
CA GLU A 145 -7.27 21.67 4.03
C GLU A 145 -7.63 22.85 4.96
N GLY A 146 -7.75 22.63 6.28
CA GLY A 146 -7.99 23.67 7.28
C GLY A 146 -9.47 24.04 7.52
N ARG A 147 -10.44 23.33 6.93
CA ARG A 147 -11.87 23.54 7.14
C ARG A 147 -12.36 22.98 8.48
N GLU A 148 -11.72 21.94 8.97
CA GLU A 148 -12.06 21.26 10.21
C GLU A 148 -10.84 21.19 11.13
N LYS A 149 -11.09 21.12 12.44
CA LYS A 149 -10.01 20.85 13.40
C LYS A 149 -9.53 19.41 13.22
N PRO A 150 -8.21 19.17 13.09
CA PRO A 150 -7.67 17.83 13.02
C PRO A 150 -8.09 17.00 14.24
N SER A 151 -8.51 15.76 14.00
CA SER A 151 -8.69 14.79 15.08
C SER A 151 -7.34 14.44 15.70
N SER A 152 -7.32 14.01 16.97
CA SER A 152 -6.10 13.68 17.70
C SER A 152 -5.27 12.55 17.05
N CYS A 153 -5.90 11.72 16.23
CA CYS A 153 -5.20 10.68 15.50
C CYS A 153 -4.50 11.15 14.22
N LEU A 154 -4.73 12.40 13.75
CA LEU A 154 -4.21 12.91 12.47
C LEU A 154 -2.99 13.81 12.67
N THR A 155 -1.92 13.53 11.91
CA THR A 155 -0.68 14.33 11.86
C THR A 155 -0.60 15.04 10.50
N THR A 156 -0.86 16.35 10.48
CA THR A 156 -0.89 17.14 9.23
C THR A 156 0.42 17.88 8.95
N SER A 157 1.31 18.01 9.94
CA SER A 157 2.49 18.90 9.89
C SER A 157 3.44 18.52 8.74
N TRP A 158 3.75 17.26 8.55
CA TRP A 158 4.64 16.83 7.46
C TRP A 158 4.02 17.12 6.09
N VAL A 159 2.76 16.73 5.90
CA VAL A 159 2.04 16.94 4.62
C VAL A 159 1.95 18.41 4.27
N LEU A 160 1.53 19.26 5.20
CA LEU A 160 1.41 20.71 4.97
C LEU A 160 2.76 21.37 4.80
N GLY A 161 3.79 20.90 5.50
CA GLY A 161 5.16 21.40 5.37
C GLY A 161 5.76 21.25 3.98
N GLN A 162 5.26 20.32 3.15
CA GLN A 162 5.69 20.16 1.76
C GLN A 162 5.21 21.29 0.85
N PHE A 163 4.22 22.07 1.26
CA PHE A 163 3.65 23.16 0.47
C PHE A 163 4.16 24.52 0.92
N SER A 164 4.15 24.81 2.23
CA SER A 164 4.61 26.10 2.76
C SER A 164 4.86 26.04 4.26
N SER A 165 5.77 26.89 4.75
CA SER A 165 5.93 27.15 6.19
C SER A 165 4.75 27.94 6.79
N LYS A 166 3.99 28.67 5.96
CA LYS A 166 2.80 29.44 6.39
C LYS A 166 1.56 28.56 6.28
N ARG A 167 0.95 28.21 7.42
CA ARG A 167 -0.15 27.25 7.51
C ARG A 167 -1.31 27.53 6.53
N ARG A 168 -1.88 28.73 6.51
CA ARG A 168 -2.98 29.07 5.59
C ARG A 168 -2.61 28.93 4.11
N LYS A 169 -1.35 29.24 3.76
CA LYS A 169 -0.84 29.05 2.41
C LYS A 169 -0.72 27.57 2.09
N ALA A 170 -0.16 26.77 3.01
CA ALA A 170 -0.03 25.33 2.86
C ALA A 170 -1.38 24.62 2.69
N GLU A 171 -2.38 25.00 3.49
CA GLU A 171 -3.75 24.48 3.41
C GLU A 171 -4.40 24.76 2.04
N ARG A 172 -4.21 25.96 1.49
CA ARG A 172 -4.70 26.35 0.15
C ARG A 172 -3.99 25.53 -0.93
N GLU A 173 -2.65 25.44 -0.89
CA GLU A 173 -1.86 24.73 -1.89
C GLU A 173 -2.12 23.22 -1.85
N TYR A 174 -2.35 22.65 -0.66
CA TYR A 174 -2.79 21.26 -0.50
C TYR A 174 -4.13 21.02 -1.19
N ARG A 175 -5.11 21.92 -1.01
CA ARG A 175 -6.41 21.82 -1.66
C ARG A 175 -6.28 21.82 -3.18
N GLU A 176 -5.53 22.76 -3.74
CA GLU A 176 -5.26 22.85 -5.17
C GLU A 176 -4.54 21.59 -5.69
N TYR A 177 -3.60 21.06 -4.92
CA TYR A 177 -2.87 19.83 -5.24
C TYR A 177 -3.81 18.62 -5.32
N VAL A 178 -4.75 18.48 -4.37
CA VAL A 178 -5.72 17.40 -4.37
C VAL A 178 -6.63 17.51 -5.59
N HIS A 179 -7.18 18.69 -5.88
CA HIS A 179 -8.08 18.91 -7.02
C HIS A 179 -7.40 18.66 -8.37
N ARG A 180 -6.17 19.17 -8.58
CA ARG A 180 -5.41 18.94 -9.83
C ARG A 180 -5.10 17.47 -10.13
N GLY A 181 -5.22 16.61 -9.16
CA GLY A 181 -4.93 15.18 -9.33
C GLY A 181 -6.17 14.29 -9.52
N MET A 182 -7.37 14.86 -9.67
CA MET A 182 -8.60 14.05 -9.82
C MET A 182 -8.62 13.22 -11.11
N GLU A 183 -8.01 13.70 -12.19
CA GLU A 183 -7.95 13.05 -13.50
C GLU A 183 -6.74 12.10 -13.67
N LYS A 184 -5.83 12.06 -12.69
CA LYS A 184 -4.63 11.22 -12.79
C LYS A 184 -4.96 9.73 -12.68
N GLY A 185 -4.27 8.92 -13.48
CA GLY A 185 -4.37 7.46 -13.48
C GLY A 185 -4.02 6.80 -12.15
N SER A 186 -3.97 5.48 -12.13
CA SER A 186 -3.65 4.72 -10.92
C SER A 186 -2.19 4.89 -10.50
N ILE A 187 -1.94 5.35 -9.29
CA ILE A 187 -0.59 5.42 -8.68
C ILE A 187 -0.01 4.02 -8.40
N TRP A 188 -0.85 3.00 -8.45
CA TRP A 188 -0.48 1.62 -8.11
C TRP A 188 0.18 0.86 -9.25
N ALA A 189 0.30 1.44 -10.44
CA ALA A 189 0.99 0.81 -11.57
C ALA A 189 2.46 0.49 -11.27
N GLY A 190 3.12 1.32 -10.44
CA GLY A 190 4.50 1.13 -9.99
C GLY A 190 4.68 0.20 -8.78
N VAL A 191 3.61 -0.43 -8.26
CA VAL A 191 3.73 -1.28 -7.07
C VAL A 191 4.43 -2.60 -7.41
N ARG A 192 5.57 -2.83 -6.78
CA ARG A 192 6.36 -4.05 -6.94
C ARG A 192 5.91 -5.13 -5.95
N GLY A 193 5.70 -6.34 -6.47
CA GLY A 193 5.32 -7.50 -5.66
C GLY A 193 4.04 -7.31 -4.84
N GLN A 194 3.18 -6.35 -5.20
CA GLN A 194 1.98 -5.96 -4.43
C GLN A 194 2.29 -5.45 -3.01
N ALA A 195 3.53 -5.06 -2.72
CA ALA A 195 3.98 -4.71 -1.38
C ALA A 195 4.80 -3.42 -1.28
N ILE A 196 5.43 -2.93 -2.35
CA ILE A 196 6.37 -1.81 -2.32
C ILE A 196 6.03 -0.81 -3.42
N LEU A 197 5.88 0.46 -3.06
CA LEU A 197 5.80 1.60 -3.96
C LEU A 197 7.00 2.52 -3.70
N GLY A 198 7.92 2.57 -4.65
CA GLY A 198 9.14 3.36 -4.55
C GLY A 198 10.01 3.21 -5.79
N GLU A 199 11.00 4.07 -5.90
CA GLU A 199 12.00 4.09 -6.96
C GLU A 199 12.98 2.91 -6.84
N ASP A 200 13.80 2.69 -7.87
CA ASP A 200 14.71 1.56 -7.94
C ASP A 200 15.64 1.48 -6.72
N ASP A 201 16.29 2.59 -6.36
CA ASP A 201 17.24 2.64 -5.23
C ASP A 201 16.58 2.29 -3.89
N PHE A 202 15.35 2.75 -3.67
CA PHE A 202 14.60 2.39 -2.48
C PHE A 202 14.30 0.89 -2.42
N VAL A 203 13.94 0.32 -3.55
CA VAL A 203 13.64 -1.12 -3.66
C VAL A 203 14.90 -1.95 -3.52
N ASP A 204 16.03 -1.50 -4.07
CA ASP A 204 17.32 -2.17 -3.98
C ASP A 204 17.84 -2.22 -2.53
N ASN A 205 17.65 -1.16 -1.75
CA ASN A 205 17.96 -1.13 -0.32
C ASN A 205 17.16 -2.14 0.53
N LEU A 206 16.03 -2.63 0.02
CA LEU A 206 15.23 -3.67 0.68
C LEU A 206 15.62 -5.10 0.26
N THR A 207 16.58 -5.26 -0.66
CA THR A 207 16.95 -6.57 -1.23
C THR A 207 17.44 -7.53 -0.16
N ASP A 208 18.27 -7.08 0.78
CA ASP A 208 18.79 -7.92 1.87
C ASP A 208 17.67 -8.35 2.82
N TYR A 209 16.73 -7.45 3.12
CA TYR A 209 15.56 -7.78 3.94
C TYR A 209 14.69 -8.84 3.25
N LEU A 210 14.43 -8.68 1.96
CA LEU A 210 13.63 -9.62 1.17
C LEU A 210 14.38 -10.93 0.91
N GLY A 211 15.70 -10.90 0.79
CA GLY A 211 16.55 -12.06 0.62
C GLY A 211 16.36 -13.10 1.73
N ARG A 212 16.21 -12.66 2.97
CA ARG A 212 15.96 -13.54 4.14
C ARG A 212 14.59 -14.26 4.09
N HIS A 213 13.68 -13.84 3.20
CA HIS A 213 12.32 -14.37 3.09
C HIS A 213 12.08 -15.13 1.78
N LYS A 214 13.11 -15.32 0.93
CA LYS A 214 12.98 -16.00 -0.39
C LYS A 214 12.48 -17.44 -0.27
N ASP A 215 12.90 -18.13 0.78
CA ASP A 215 12.62 -19.55 0.98
C ASP A 215 11.42 -19.83 1.89
N VAL A 216 10.61 -18.81 2.21
CA VAL A 216 9.40 -18.95 3.04
C VAL A 216 8.19 -19.20 2.17
N PRO A 217 7.68 -20.46 2.05
CA PRO A 217 6.61 -20.82 1.09
C PRO A 217 5.28 -20.11 1.37
N GLU A 218 5.04 -19.73 2.62
CA GLU A 218 3.82 -19.05 3.06
C GLU A 218 3.71 -17.61 2.53
N ILE A 219 4.84 -17.02 2.09
CA ILE A 219 4.84 -15.68 1.49
C ILE A 219 4.55 -15.81 -0.02
N PRO A 220 3.62 -15.03 -0.58
CA PRO A 220 3.34 -15.03 -2.03
C PRO A 220 4.62 -14.85 -2.85
N LYS A 221 4.79 -15.64 -3.91
CA LYS A 221 5.98 -15.60 -4.77
C LYS A 221 6.26 -14.18 -5.29
N SER A 222 5.22 -13.43 -5.69
CA SER A 222 5.34 -12.04 -6.14
C SER A 222 6.00 -11.12 -5.11
N GLN A 223 5.75 -11.34 -3.82
CA GLN A 223 6.32 -10.53 -2.74
C GLN A 223 7.73 -10.97 -2.36
N ARG A 224 8.02 -12.29 -2.39
CA ARG A 224 9.38 -12.82 -2.16
C ARG A 224 10.40 -12.29 -3.17
N TYR A 225 9.93 -11.99 -4.38
CA TYR A 225 10.74 -11.47 -5.48
C TYR A 225 10.37 -10.02 -5.84
N ALA A 226 9.91 -9.23 -4.88
CA ALA A 226 9.47 -7.84 -5.13
C ALA A 226 10.62 -6.93 -5.63
N THR A 227 11.87 -7.22 -5.24
CA THR A 227 13.08 -6.48 -5.66
C THR A 227 13.75 -7.05 -6.91
N ARG A 228 13.16 -8.08 -7.56
CA ARG A 228 13.76 -8.62 -8.79
C ARG A 228 13.88 -7.55 -9.87
N PRO A 229 14.98 -7.56 -10.65
CA PRO A 229 15.15 -6.64 -11.75
C PRO A 229 14.01 -6.83 -12.78
N ALA A 230 13.55 -5.74 -13.39
CA ALA A 230 12.56 -5.80 -14.46
C ALA A 230 13.10 -6.59 -15.66
N LEU A 231 12.22 -7.21 -16.46
CA LEU A 231 12.64 -8.02 -17.62
C LEU A 231 13.45 -7.21 -18.63
N GLU A 232 13.15 -5.90 -18.77
CA GLU A 232 13.89 -4.97 -19.59
C GLU A 232 15.36 -4.80 -19.13
N LYS A 233 15.60 -4.91 -17.83
CA LYS A 233 16.97 -4.86 -17.28
C LYS A 233 17.72 -6.19 -17.45
N ILE A 234 17.00 -7.32 -17.47
CA ILE A 234 17.57 -8.66 -17.64
C ILE A 234 17.93 -8.90 -19.11
N PHE A 235 17.06 -8.50 -20.04
CA PHE A 235 17.20 -8.76 -21.47
C PHE A 235 17.67 -7.51 -22.25
N LYS A 236 18.75 -6.87 -21.80
CA LYS A 236 19.27 -5.66 -22.44
C LYS A 236 20.13 -5.94 -23.70
N GLY A 237 19.99 -5.09 -24.71
CA GLY A 237 20.93 -4.98 -25.85
C GLY A 237 21.14 -6.27 -26.63
N SER A 238 22.39 -6.63 -26.93
CA SER A 238 22.79 -7.78 -27.74
C SER A 238 22.44 -9.16 -27.17
N ILE A 239 21.88 -9.23 -25.94
CA ILE A 239 21.43 -10.49 -25.35
C ILE A 239 20.30 -11.14 -26.18
N LEU A 240 19.45 -10.34 -26.80
CA LEU A 240 18.32 -10.83 -27.60
C LEU A 240 18.77 -11.50 -28.92
N SER A 241 19.89 -11.07 -29.50
CA SER A 241 20.44 -11.62 -30.74
C SER A 241 21.35 -12.85 -30.53
N ASP A 242 21.95 -12.99 -29.35
CA ASP A 242 22.80 -14.13 -29.00
C ASP A 242 21.96 -15.22 -28.32
N ARG A 243 21.77 -16.35 -29.00
CA ARG A 243 20.95 -17.46 -28.51
C ARG A 243 21.44 -18.01 -27.18
N ALA A 244 22.73 -18.24 -27.03
CA ALA A 244 23.30 -18.85 -25.84
C ALA A 244 23.15 -17.93 -24.61
N LYS A 245 23.41 -16.63 -24.81
CA LYS A 245 23.22 -15.63 -23.74
C LYS A 245 21.75 -15.48 -23.38
N ARG A 246 20.86 -15.42 -24.37
CA ARG A 246 19.43 -15.33 -24.15
C ARG A 246 18.89 -16.52 -23.37
N ASP A 247 19.26 -17.74 -23.75
CA ASP A 247 18.81 -18.97 -23.08
C ASP A 247 19.32 -19.04 -21.63
N ARG A 248 20.55 -18.57 -21.38
CA ARG A 248 21.08 -18.41 -20.02
C ARG A 248 20.26 -17.39 -19.22
N MET A 249 19.92 -16.23 -19.79
CA MET A 249 19.13 -15.20 -19.13
C MET A 249 17.68 -15.65 -18.89
N ILE A 250 17.11 -16.47 -19.75
CA ILE A 250 15.81 -17.12 -19.54
C ILE A 250 15.84 -18.00 -18.30
N ARG A 251 16.87 -18.85 -18.15
CA ARG A 251 17.05 -19.66 -16.93
C ARG A 251 17.21 -18.80 -15.70
N GLU A 252 18.06 -17.79 -15.74
CA GLU A 252 18.26 -16.88 -14.62
C GLU A 252 16.98 -16.12 -14.24
N ALA A 253 16.20 -15.65 -15.23
CA ALA A 253 14.93 -14.97 -14.99
C ALA A 253 13.92 -15.88 -14.24
N VAL A 254 13.85 -17.15 -14.59
CA VAL A 254 12.90 -18.09 -13.97
C VAL A 254 13.42 -18.62 -12.63
N GLU A 255 14.67 -19.11 -12.59
CA GLU A 255 15.23 -19.81 -11.42
C GLU A 255 15.68 -18.85 -10.33
N LYS A 256 16.43 -17.81 -10.70
CA LYS A 256 17.00 -16.85 -9.74
C LYS A 256 16.03 -15.71 -9.39
N PHE A 257 15.35 -15.16 -10.40
CA PHE A 257 14.45 -13.99 -10.23
C PHE A 257 12.98 -14.36 -10.10
N GLY A 258 12.63 -15.64 -10.18
CA GLY A 258 11.30 -16.13 -9.88
C GLY A 258 10.20 -15.69 -10.86
N TYR A 259 10.56 -15.28 -12.07
CA TYR A 259 9.56 -15.02 -13.13
C TYR A 259 8.84 -16.30 -13.54
N THR A 260 7.57 -16.18 -13.92
CA THR A 260 6.88 -17.31 -14.53
C THR A 260 7.39 -17.54 -15.95
N GLN A 261 7.41 -18.78 -16.42
CA GLN A 261 7.78 -19.10 -17.80
C GLN A 261 6.93 -18.30 -18.80
N ARG A 262 5.64 -18.13 -18.50
CA ARG A 262 4.70 -17.35 -19.33
C ARG A 262 5.11 -15.87 -19.38
N ALA A 263 5.40 -15.24 -18.24
CA ALA A 263 5.82 -13.83 -18.21
C ALA A 263 7.09 -13.57 -19.02
N VAL A 264 8.07 -14.50 -18.97
CA VAL A 264 9.30 -14.41 -19.77
C VAL A 264 9.00 -14.62 -21.26
N ALA A 265 8.13 -15.58 -21.57
CA ALA A 265 7.73 -15.88 -22.95
C ALA A 265 6.97 -14.70 -23.58
N ASP A 266 5.98 -14.16 -22.87
CA ASP A 266 5.17 -13.00 -23.32
C ASP A 266 6.08 -11.78 -23.55
N TYR A 267 7.05 -11.52 -22.67
CA TYR A 267 8.00 -10.43 -22.83
C TYR A 267 8.91 -10.58 -24.06
N LEU A 268 9.38 -11.81 -24.33
CA LEU A 268 10.29 -12.10 -25.45
C LEU A 268 9.56 -12.36 -26.79
N GLY A 269 8.22 -12.37 -26.80
CA GLY A 269 7.42 -12.69 -27.97
C GLY A 269 7.46 -14.18 -28.37
N PHE A 270 7.74 -15.08 -27.41
CA PHE A 270 7.79 -16.54 -27.63
C PHE A 270 6.57 -17.24 -27.08
N HIS A 271 6.30 -18.44 -27.62
CA HIS A 271 5.36 -19.34 -26.97
C HIS A 271 5.98 -19.92 -25.69
N PHE A 272 5.17 -20.10 -24.63
CA PHE A 272 5.67 -20.56 -23.31
C PHE A 272 6.38 -21.91 -23.36
N THR A 273 6.05 -22.78 -24.31
CA THR A 273 6.72 -24.09 -24.52
C THR A 273 8.18 -23.94 -24.89
N TYR A 274 8.57 -22.83 -25.56
CA TYR A 274 9.96 -22.53 -25.89
C TYR A 274 10.78 -22.31 -24.61
N VAL A 275 10.26 -21.49 -23.70
CA VAL A 275 10.88 -21.24 -22.39
C VAL A 275 10.95 -22.52 -21.56
N SER A 276 9.88 -23.32 -21.56
CA SER A 276 9.85 -24.62 -20.87
C SER A 276 10.92 -25.58 -21.39
N ARG A 277 11.13 -25.63 -22.69
CA ARG A 277 12.17 -26.48 -23.32
C ARG A 277 13.57 -26.05 -22.84
N ILE A 278 13.89 -24.75 -22.86
CA ILE A 278 15.19 -24.23 -22.41
C ILE A 278 15.47 -24.61 -20.95
N LEU A 279 14.47 -24.61 -20.09
CA LEU A 279 14.62 -24.97 -18.69
C LEU A 279 14.82 -26.48 -18.48
N ASN A 280 14.32 -27.32 -19.37
CA ASN A 280 14.42 -28.77 -19.30
C ASN A 280 15.65 -29.34 -20.06
N GLU A 281 16.23 -28.59 -21.00
CA GLU A 281 17.50 -28.91 -21.63
C GLU A 281 18.64 -28.61 -20.64
N ARG A 282 19.27 -29.66 -20.06
CA ARG A 282 20.47 -29.57 -19.19
C ARG A 282 21.72 -29.38 -20.00
#